data_7c9088703bfa5e0c81ad746352c8bbec
#
_entry.id   7c9088703bfa5e0c81ad746352c8bbec
#
_cell.length_a   1.000
_cell.length_b   1.000
_cell.length_c   1.000
_cell.angle_alpha   90.00
_cell.angle_beta   90.00
_cell.angle_gamma   90.00
#
_symmetry.space_group_name_H-M   'P 1'
#
loop_
_entity.id
_entity.type
_entity.pdbx_description
1 polymer ?
#
loop_
_entity_poly.entity_id
_entity_poly.type
_entity_poly.pdbx_seq_one_letter_code
_entity_poly.pdbx_strand_id
1 'polypeptide(L)'
;MYTLADAAGWYFLAPLFGAVAAVGFLFIIVILEALVLRGLKWGSLKLSFVDSAVINLTSGFVGALLFAFSAPLVNQGTAFLLLVFGALTVLIEGGMLTLLQRHPARQTWTAAIAINVVSYAFLFVVVVGILRL
;
A
#
# COMPACT_ATOMS: atom_id res chain seq x y z
N MET A 1 -23.35 28.93 -15.03
CA MET A 1 -22.97 29.66 -13.82
C MET A 1 -23.06 28.69 -12.67
N TYR A 2 -21.95 28.09 -12.19
CA TYR A 2 -21.97 27.18 -11.05
C TYR A 2 -22.22 28.01 -9.78
N THR A 3 -23.14 27.57 -8.94
CA THR A 3 -23.46 28.25 -7.71
C THR A 3 -22.46 27.87 -6.59
N LEU A 4 -22.27 28.72 -5.59
CA LEU A 4 -21.45 28.43 -4.41
C LEU A 4 -21.90 27.14 -3.69
N ALA A 5 -23.20 26.79 -3.79
CA ALA A 5 -23.75 25.56 -3.24
C ALA A 5 -23.23 24.31 -3.96
N ASP A 6 -23.00 24.37 -5.29
CA ASP A 6 -22.44 23.26 -6.07
C ASP A 6 -20.96 23.03 -5.69
N ALA A 7 -20.21 24.11 -5.47
CA ALA A 7 -18.82 24.03 -5.03
C ALA A 7 -18.70 23.42 -3.62
N ALA A 8 -19.57 23.83 -2.67
CA ALA A 8 -19.54 23.31 -1.30
C ALA A 8 -19.79 21.80 -1.24
N GLY A 9 -20.70 21.27 -2.07
CA GLY A 9 -20.96 19.83 -2.16
C GLY A 9 -19.70 19.02 -2.55
N TRP A 10 -18.91 19.52 -3.50
CA TRP A 10 -17.69 18.84 -3.93
C TRP A 10 -16.59 18.84 -2.87
N TYR A 11 -16.48 19.87 -2.01
CA TYR A 11 -15.50 19.89 -0.91
C TYR A 11 -15.72 18.78 0.11
N PHE A 12 -16.97 18.33 0.31
CA PHE A 12 -17.29 17.21 1.21
C PHE A 12 -17.25 15.86 0.50
N LEU A 13 -17.69 15.80 -0.74
CA LEU A 13 -17.80 14.55 -1.48
C LEU A 13 -16.43 14.04 -2.00
N ALA A 14 -15.56 14.92 -2.46
CA ALA A 14 -14.24 14.51 -2.99
C ALA A 14 -13.37 13.76 -1.98
N PRO A 15 -13.21 14.21 -0.72
CA PRO A 15 -12.50 13.44 0.30
C PRO A 15 -13.15 12.10 0.61
N LEU A 16 -14.49 12.03 0.61
CA LEU A 16 -15.23 10.79 0.85
C LEU A 16 -14.99 9.77 -0.28
N PHE A 17 -15.08 10.19 -1.54
CA PHE A 17 -14.78 9.35 -2.69
C PHE A 17 -13.31 8.91 -2.68
N GLY A 18 -12.38 9.80 -2.33
CA GLY A 18 -10.98 9.48 -2.16
C GLY A 18 -10.74 8.42 -1.09
N ALA A 19 -11.40 8.54 0.07
CA ALA A 19 -11.30 7.57 1.14
C ALA A 19 -11.87 6.19 0.74
N VAL A 20 -13.04 6.17 0.10
CA VAL A 20 -13.65 4.92 -0.40
C VAL A 20 -12.76 4.25 -1.44
N ALA A 21 -12.20 5.03 -2.38
CA ALA A 21 -11.27 4.51 -3.37
C ALA A 21 -10.00 3.94 -2.69
N ALA A 22 -9.42 4.66 -1.73
CA ALA A 22 -8.23 4.21 -1.01
C ALA A 22 -8.48 2.90 -0.25
N VAL A 23 -9.63 2.75 0.42
CA VAL A 23 -10.03 1.50 1.08
C VAL A 23 -10.21 0.37 0.06
N GLY A 24 -10.83 0.65 -1.08
CA GLY A 24 -10.98 -0.33 -2.16
C GLY A 24 -9.63 -0.79 -2.72
N PHE A 25 -8.69 0.13 -2.94
CA PHE A 25 -7.33 -0.18 -3.36
C PHE A 25 -6.59 -1.02 -2.32
N LEU A 26 -6.63 -0.62 -1.06
CA LEU A 26 -6.03 -1.38 0.03
C LEU A 26 -6.57 -2.82 0.07
N PHE A 27 -7.87 -3.00 -0.09
CA PHE A 27 -8.49 -4.33 -0.10
C PHE A 27 -8.00 -5.19 -1.27
N ILE A 28 -7.87 -4.62 -2.47
CA ILE A 28 -7.32 -5.32 -3.64
C ILE A 28 -5.86 -5.71 -3.39
N ILE A 29 -5.03 -4.80 -2.86
CA ILE A 29 -3.64 -5.07 -2.51
C ILE A 29 -3.55 -6.23 -1.52
N VAL A 30 -4.33 -6.20 -0.43
CA VAL A 30 -4.36 -7.28 0.57
C VAL A 30 -4.71 -8.63 -0.05
N ILE A 31 -5.66 -8.66 -0.99
CA ILE A 31 -6.00 -9.91 -1.70
C ILE A 31 -4.82 -10.39 -2.55
N LEU A 32 -4.22 -9.52 -3.36
CA LEU A 32 -3.10 -9.87 -4.23
C LEU A 32 -1.92 -10.43 -3.42
N GLU A 33 -1.55 -9.77 -2.35
CA GLU A 33 -0.47 -10.18 -1.48
C GLU A 33 -0.79 -11.48 -0.73
N ALA A 34 -2.03 -11.65 -0.26
CA ALA A 34 -2.46 -12.92 0.34
C ALA A 34 -2.34 -14.10 -0.62
N LEU A 35 -2.64 -13.89 -1.91
CA LEU A 35 -2.44 -14.90 -2.94
C LEU A 35 -0.97 -15.21 -3.19
N VAL A 36 -0.11 -14.18 -3.20
CA VAL A 36 1.35 -14.35 -3.31
C VAL A 36 1.90 -15.11 -2.10
N LEU A 37 1.54 -14.70 -0.88
CA LEU A 37 1.93 -15.39 0.34
C LEU A 37 1.47 -16.85 0.32
N ARG A 38 0.24 -17.11 -0.10
CA ARG A 38 -0.28 -18.48 -0.25
C ARG A 38 0.53 -19.29 -1.26
N GLY A 39 0.89 -18.68 -2.41
CA GLY A 39 1.75 -19.29 -3.43
C GLY A 39 3.14 -19.63 -2.92
N LEU A 40 3.69 -18.81 -2.04
CA LEU A 40 4.98 -19.04 -1.35
C LEU A 40 4.88 -20.03 -0.17
N LYS A 41 3.73 -20.70 0.00
CA LYS A 41 3.47 -21.65 1.08
C LYS A 41 3.56 -21.02 2.47
N TRP A 42 3.20 -19.74 2.60
CA TRP A 42 3.21 -19.01 3.87
C TRP A 42 2.26 -19.63 4.91
N GLY A 43 1.13 -20.15 4.47
CA GLY A 43 0.13 -20.77 5.33
C GLY A 43 -1.18 -21.04 4.60
N SER A 44 -2.27 -21.17 5.35
CA SER A 44 -3.61 -21.22 4.75
C SER A 44 -3.96 -19.88 4.10
N LEU A 45 -4.92 -19.86 3.17
CA LEU A 45 -5.38 -18.61 2.55
C LEU A 45 -5.88 -17.59 3.59
N LYS A 46 -6.62 -18.08 4.60
CA LYS A 46 -7.10 -17.22 5.70
C LYS A 46 -5.93 -16.58 6.45
N LEU A 47 -4.90 -17.35 6.77
CA LEU A 47 -3.72 -16.85 7.46
C LEU A 47 -2.96 -15.82 6.61
N SER A 48 -2.72 -16.15 5.34
CA SER A 48 -2.07 -15.24 4.39
C SER A 48 -2.84 -13.92 4.26
N PHE A 49 -4.18 -13.97 4.24
CA PHE A 49 -5.01 -12.78 4.18
C PHE A 49 -4.91 -11.93 5.46
N VAL A 50 -4.97 -12.56 6.63
CA VAL A 50 -4.83 -11.84 7.91
C VAL A 50 -3.45 -11.21 8.03
N ASP A 51 -2.39 -11.96 7.71
CA ASP A 51 -1.03 -11.44 7.77
C ASP A 51 -0.83 -10.28 6.78
N SER A 52 -1.30 -10.41 5.53
CA SER A 52 -1.28 -9.31 4.55
C SER A 52 -2.07 -8.09 5.03
N ALA A 53 -3.26 -8.27 5.59
CA ALA A 53 -4.04 -7.16 6.12
C ALA A 53 -3.31 -6.43 7.25
N VAL A 54 -2.72 -7.16 8.19
CA VAL A 54 -1.98 -6.58 9.32
C VAL A 54 -0.76 -5.80 8.85
N ILE A 55 0.04 -6.38 7.95
CA ILE A 55 1.27 -5.70 7.47
C ILE A 55 0.93 -4.46 6.65
N ASN A 56 -0.09 -4.52 5.78
CA ASN A 56 -0.53 -3.37 4.97
C ASN A 56 -1.12 -2.24 5.82
N LEU A 57 -1.93 -2.55 6.83
CA LEU A 57 -2.43 -1.53 7.76
C LEU A 57 -1.29 -0.86 8.53
N THR A 58 -0.30 -1.64 8.95
CA THR A 58 0.87 -1.11 9.68
C THR A 58 1.74 -0.26 8.76
N SER A 59 2.11 -0.76 7.58
CA SER A 59 2.95 -0.02 6.62
C SER A 59 2.24 1.23 6.13
N GLY A 60 0.93 1.16 5.86
CA GLY A 60 0.11 2.30 5.48
C GLY A 60 0.03 3.38 6.56
N PHE A 61 -0.14 2.99 7.83
CA PHE A 61 -0.15 3.93 8.95
C PHE A 61 1.22 4.60 9.14
N VAL A 62 2.30 3.82 9.14
CA VAL A 62 3.66 4.36 9.25
C VAL A 62 3.99 5.24 8.04
N GLY A 63 3.62 4.82 6.83
CA GLY A 63 3.79 5.59 5.61
C GLY A 63 3.06 6.94 5.66
N ALA A 64 1.82 6.97 6.16
CA ALA A 64 1.06 8.20 6.32
C ALA A 64 1.72 9.17 7.33
N LEU A 65 2.23 8.65 8.45
CA LEU A 65 2.98 9.45 9.42
C LEU A 65 4.26 10.02 8.79
N LEU A 66 5.05 9.18 8.13
CA LEU A 66 6.30 9.61 7.48
C LEU A 66 6.03 10.66 6.39
N PHE A 67 4.96 10.48 5.60
CA PHE A 67 4.56 11.46 4.60
C PHE A 67 4.19 12.81 5.24
N ALA A 68 3.43 12.80 6.33
CA ALA A 68 3.05 14.02 7.04
C ALA A 68 4.29 14.81 7.56
N PHE A 69 5.32 14.08 8.04
CA PHE A 69 6.56 14.70 8.48
C PHE A 69 7.53 15.07 7.35
N SER A 70 7.43 14.41 6.19
CA SER A 70 8.30 14.67 5.04
C SER A 70 7.73 15.68 4.05
N ALA A 71 6.54 16.22 4.29
CA ALA A 71 5.92 17.21 3.43
C ALA A 71 6.86 18.38 3.01
N PRO A 72 7.79 18.87 3.86
CA PRO A 72 8.79 19.86 3.45
C PRO A 72 9.85 19.34 2.48
N LEU A 73 10.02 18.01 2.35
CA LEU A 73 11.03 17.37 1.50
C LEU A 73 10.50 17.00 0.11
N VAL A 74 9.22 17.24 -0.15
CA VAL A 74 8.55 16.88 -1.43
C VAL A 74 9.18 17.56 -2.65
N ASN A 75 9.97 18.59 -2.47
CA ASN A 75 10.72 19.27 -3.53
C ASN A 75 11.92 18.46 -4.09
N GLN A 76 12.23 17.30 -3.52
CA GLN A 76 13.41 16.47 -3.89
C GLN A 76 13.21 15.57 -5.12
N GLY A 77 12.07 15.66 -5.78
CA GLY A 77 11.76 14.85 -6.97
C GLY A 77 10.95 13.59 -6.63
N THR A 78 9.85 13.41 -7.37
CA THR A 78 8.87 12.34 -7.14
C THR A 78 9.47 10.94 -7.23
N ALA A 79 10.40 10.71 -8.15
CA ALA A 79 11.03 9.39 -8.34
C ALA A 79 11.89 8.97 -7.14
N PHE A 80 12.64 9.90 -6.55
CA PHE A 80 13.44 9.63 -5.35
C PHE A 80 12.54 9.25 -4.16
N LEU A 81 11.47 10.00 -3.94
CA LEU A 81 10.52 9.71 -2.87
C LEU A 81 9.85 8.34 -3.05
N LEU A 82 9.45 7.98 -4.27
CA LEU A 82 8.88 6.66 -4.56
C LEU A 82 9.85 5.52 -4.23
N LEU A 83 11.13 5.67 -4.55
CA LEU A 83 12.16 4.68 -4.20
C LEU A 83 12.35 4.56 -2.70
N VAL A 84 12.44 5.69 -1.99
CA VAL A 84 12.61 5.71 -0.53
C VAL A 84 11.40 5.10 0.17
N PHE A 85 10.18 5.53 -0.18
CA PHE A 85 8.97 4.97 0.41
C PHE A 85 8.79 3.50 0.06
N GLY A 86 9.13 3.09 -1.18
CA GLY A 86 9.10 1.69 -1.57
C GLY A 86 10.07 0.82 -0.76
N ALA A 87 11.29 1.28 -0.56
CA ALA A 87 12.26 0.56 0.28
C ALA A 87 11.82 0.49 1.75
N LEU A 88 11.26 1.58 2.28
CA LEU A 88 10.71 1.62 3.65
C LEU A 88 9.53 0.65 3.81
N THR A 89 8.64 0.57 2.83
CA THR A 89 7.52 -0.37 2.87
C THR A 89 8.01 -1.81 2.95
N VAL A 90 8.98 -2.20 2.12
CA VAL A 90 9.60 -3.55 2.17
C VAL A 90 10.21 -3.82 3.56
N LEU A 91 10.90 -2.83 4.14
CA LEU A 91 11.53 -2.98 5.46
C LEU A 91 10.48 -3.12 6.58
N ILE A 92 9.43 -2.33 6.56
CA ILE A 92 8.35 -2.37 7.55
C ILE A 92 7.62 -3.71 7.45
N GLU A 93 7.22 -4.12 6.26
CA GLU A 93 6.47 -5.34 6.04
C GLU A 93 7.32 -6.59 6.31
N GLY A 94 8.58 -6.60 5.87
CA GLY A 94 9.52 -7.67 6.20
C GLY A 94 9.79 -7.76 7.70
N GLY A 95 9.92 -6.63 8.37
CA GLY A 95 10.01 -6.55 9.83
C GLY A 95 8.76 -7.11 10.53
N MET A 96 7.57 -6.71 10.09
CA MET A 96 6.30 -7.21 10.61
C MET A 96 6.14 -8.72 10.39
N LEU A 97 6.42 -9.22 9.17
CA LEU A 97 6.40 -10.66 8.89
C LEU A 97 7.41 -11.42 9.76
N THR A 98 8.57 -10.82 10.07
CA THR A 98 9.56 -11.41 10.98
C THR A 98 9.02 -11.48 12.42
N LEU A 99 8.33 -10.43 12.88
CA LEU A 99 7.70 -10.41 14.20
C LEU A 99 6.60 -11.46 14.35
N LEU A 100 5.93 -11.83 13.28
CA LEU A 100 4.95 -12.92 13.28
C LEU A 100 5.59 -14.31 13.46
N GLN A 101 6.92 -14.44 13.31
CA GLN A 101 7.73 -15.64 13.59
C GLN A 101 7.22 -16.95 12.95
N ARG A 102 6.57 -16.86 11.78
CA ARG A 102 5.97 -18.02 11.12
C ARG A 102 6.95 -18.83 10.27
N HIS A 103 8.01 -18.18 9.80
CA HIS A 103 8.98 -18.76 8.86
C HIS A 103 10.41 -18.27 9.13
N PRO A 104 11.43 -19.00 8.63
CA PRO A 104 12.82 -18.56 8.71
C PRO A 104 13.03 -17.20 8.01
N ALA A 105 13.96 -16.40 8.49
CA ALA A 105 14.22 -15.03 8.01
C ALA A 105 14.36 -14.96 6.48
N ARG A 106 15.07 -15.89 5.85
CA ARG A 106 15.22 -15.92 4.38
C ARG A 106 13.87 -16.00 3.66
N GLN A 107 12.98 -16.89 4.11
CA GLN A 107 11.65 -17.03 3.50
C GLN A 107 10.79 -15.79 3.76
N THR A 108 10.88 -15.22 4.96
CA THR A 108 10.18 -14.00 5.36
C THR A 108 10.56 -12.81 4.47
N TRP A 109 11.85 -12.56 4.28
CA TRP A 109 12.31 -11.46 3.43
C TRP A 109 12.01 -11.69 1.93
N THR A 110 12.09 -12.94 1.48
CA THR A 110 11.66 -13.28 0.10
C THR A 110 10.18 -12.99 -0.08
N ALA A 111 9.35 -13.33 0.91
CA ALA A 111 7.92 -13.04 0.89
C ALA A 111 7.66 -11.53 0.87
N ALA A 112 8.31 -10.76 1.74
CA ALA A 112 8.18 -9.30 1.79
C ALA A 112 8.52 -8.64 0.45
N ILE A 113 9.61 -9.04 -0.19
CA ILE A 113 9.99 -8.53 -1.52
C ILE A 113 8.93 -8.92 -2.57
N ALA A 114 8.49 -10.18 -2.59
CA ALA A 114 7.56 -10.67 -3.59
C ALA A 114 6.19 -9.97 -3.51
N ILE A 115 5.63 -9.78 -2.31
CA ILE A 115 4.36 -9.08 -2.14
C ILE A 115 4.47 -7.62 -2.58
N ASN A 116 5.54 -6.92 -2.20
CA ASN A 116 5.76 -5.54 -2.59
C ASN A 116 5.94 -5.39 -4.11
N VAL A 117 6.68 -6.28 -4.77
CA VAL A 117 6.83 -6.25 -6.24
C VAL A 117 5.45 -6.36 -6.91
N VAL A 118 4.59 -7.26 -6.45
CA VAL A 118 3.25 -7.44 -7.04
C VAL A 118 2.36 -6.21 -6.77
N SER A 119 2.38 -5.67 -5.56
CA SER A 119 1.58 -4.50 -5.19
C SER A 119 2.00 -3.26 -5.96
N TYR A 120 3.31 -3.00 -6.11
CA TYR A 120 3.82 -1.88 -6.91
C TYR A 120 3.56 -2.07 -8.40
N ALA A 121 3.69 -3.29 -8.94
CA ALA A 121 3.34 -3.56 -10.33
C ALA A 121 1.86 -3.28 -10.60
N PHE A 122 0.98 -3.70 -9.70
CA PHE A 122 -0.46 -3.42 -9.78
C PHE A 122 -0.72 -1.90 -9.75
N LEU A 123 -0.16 -1.20 -8.78
CA LEU A 123 -0.31 0.26 -8.68
C LEU A 123 0.19 0.97 -9.94
N PHE A 124 1.33 0.55 -10.48
CA PHE A 124 1.88 1.10 -11.71
C PHE A 124 0.91 0.93 -12.89
N VAL A 125 0.35 -0.27 -13.08
CA VAL A 125 -0.62 -0.55 -14.15
C VAL A 125 -1.87 0.32 -14.00
N VAL A 126 -2.38 0.47 -12.78
CA VAL A 126 -3.56 1.30 -12.51
C VAL A 126 -3.26 2.78 -12.78
N VAL A 127 -2.14 3.30 -12.28
CA VAL A 127 -1.76 4.71 -12.48
C VAL A 127 -1.56 5.01 -13.96
N VAL A 128 -0.85 4.15 -14.70
CA VAL A 128 -0.65 4.33 -16.14
C VAL A 128 -1.97 4.22 -16.89
N GLY A 129 -2.86 3.29 -16.50
CA GLY A 129 -4.19 3.15 -17.09
C GLY A 129 -5.05 4.41 -16.89
N ILE A 130 -5.05 4.99 -15.69
CA ILE A 130 -5.79 6.21 -15.38
C ILE A 130 -5.23 7.43 -16.13
N LEU A 131 -3.89 7.54 -16.21
CA LEU A 131 -3.25 8.69 -16.88
C LEU A 131 -3.35 8.66 -18.42
N ARG A 132 -3.72 7.52 -19.02
CA ARG A 132 -3.93 7.39 -20.47
C ARG A 132 -5.39 7.58 -20.90
N LEU A 133 -6.33 7.67 -19.95
CA LEU A 133 -7.72 7.97 -20.19
C LEU A 133 -7.98 9.48 -20.12
#